data_d2922926ba81e288875d5c5bf0415d84
#
_entry.id   d2922926ba81e288875d5c5bf0415d84
#
_cell.length_a   1.000
_cell.length_b   1.000
_cell.length_c   1.000
_cell.angle_alpha   90.00
_cell.angle_beta   90.00
_cell.angle_gamma   90.00
#
_symmetry.space_group_name_H-M   'P 1'
#
loop_
_entity.id
_entity.type
_entity.pdbx_description
1 polymer ?
#
loop_
_entity_poly.entity_id
_entity_poly.type
_entity_poly.pdbx_seq_one_letter_code
_entity_poly.pdbx_strand_id
1 'polypeptide(L)'
;YGEEIIEAVRIYLDQMGSPCIYIDVFFEKYSGDLYTFGIFSVDMLRAFIEKNYVDIFCKRDYVYLQPDVSPSDLIRQVFNERKTWSFDELFERLPSLKQDTIRAVLNGSEYFRIETGIYTHIDNLDLPDSEGEKIVSFIRERLQSKDYVIANELDLSRFEVLNPHCPFSAIRDAVYNKFLANRYNKSGQVITRIGEKLRVLDILEQYCREAETVSFEELNSFEATFDPEGRTHSTCLIAAHNVMVRVSADLFVEESKVSFDVERTDEAIALYCRDNFIPLKSVMDFSLFPYAGYPWNLFLLESYVRKFSRLFKYDVRAVNSANIGVIVRKSFTYDEYDDILAIALAKSLLPLNDKKAVGDYLFDNGYIGWRNLGKSESKILANAKKLRGGGAV
;
A
#
# COMPACT_ATOMS: atom_id res chain seq x y z
N TYR A 1 45.58 23.18 1.01
CA TYR A 1 45.89 22.09 1.97
C TYR A 1 47.30 21.57 1.67
N GLY A 2 48.04 21.29 2.73
CA GLY A 2 49.40 20.70 2.58
C GLY A 2 49.33 19.21 2.19
N GLU A 3 50.44 18.70 1.62
CA GLU A 3 50.51 17.29 1.23
C GLU A 3 50.27 16.32 2.38
N GLU A 4 50.68 16.71 3.61
CA GLU A 4 50.44 15.92 4.83
C GLU A 4 48.94 15.70 5.14
N ILE A 5 48.07 16.69 4.86
CA ILE A 5 46.65 16.57 5.07
C ILE A 5 46.00 15.67 4.00
N ILE A 6 46.48 15.80 2.74
CA ILE A 6 46.00 14.96 1.65
C ILE A 6 46.30 13.49 1.94
N GLU A 7 47.54 13.20 2.39
CA GLU A 7 47.97 11.86 2.75
C GLU A 7 47.19 11.32 3.97
N ALA A 8 46.98 12.13 5.01
CA ALA A 8 46.23 11.74 6.20
C ALA A 8 44.76 11.36 5.86
N VAL A 9 44.08 12.17 5.06
CA VAL A 9 42.68 11.85 4.65
C VAL A 9 42.65 10.61 3.77
N ARG A 10 43.67 10.36 2.93
CA ARG A 10 43.74 9.13 2.15
C ARG A 10 43.89 7.90 3.05
N ILE A 11 44.76 7.97 4.05
CA ILE A 11 44.95 6.90 5.03
C ILE A 11 43.62 6.61 5.77
N TYR A 12 42.87 7.65 6.17
CA TYR A 12 41.59 7.47 6.83
C TYR A 12 40.51 6.83 5.92
N LEU A 13 40.47 7.19 4.64
CA LEU A 13 39.61 6.55 3.67
C LEU A 13 39.93 5.06 3.50
N ASP A 14 41.24 4.73 3.39
CA ASP A 14 41.68 3.34 3.26
C ASP A 14 41.41 2.54 4.55
N GLN A 15 41.50 3.16 5.73
CA GLN A 15 41.18 2.55 7.03
C GLN A 15 39.67 2.23 7.19
N MET A 16 38.79 2.81 6.39
CA MET A 16 37.36 2.40 6.36
C MET A 16 37.20 0.97 5.83
N GLY A 17 38.18 0.45 5.09
CA GLY A 17 38.18 -0.93 4.59
C GLY A 17 37.02 -1.25 3.63
N SER A 18 36.46 -0.24 2.99
CA SER A 18 35.33 -0.38 2.07
C SER A 18 35.59 0.38 0.77
N PRO A 19 35.31 -0.20 -0.40
CA PRO A 19 35.49 0.48 -1.68
C PRO A 19 34.42 1.58 -1.95
N CYS A 20 33.35 1.62 -1.14
CA CYS A 20 32.30 2.63 -1.21
C CYS A 20 31.89 3.02 0.21
N ILE A 21 31.94 4.33 0.51
CA ILE A 21 31.80 4.86 1.86
C ILE A 21 30.74 5.98 1.85
N TYR A 22 29.73 5.89 2.71
CA TYR A 22 28.80 6.99 2.96
C TYR A 22 29.54 8.15 3.63
N ILE A 23 29.53 9.32 3.01
CA ILE A 23 30.40 10.45 3.36
C ILE A 23 30.15 10.96 4.79
N ASP A 24 28.90 10.94 5.26
CA ASP A 24 28.57 11.38 6.62
C ASP A 24 29.19 10.45 7.67
N VAL A 25 29.15 9.13 7.45
CA VAL A 25 29.76 8.14 8.35
C VAL A 25 31.27 8.36 8.44
N PHE A 26 31.91 8.63 7.31
CA PHE A 26 33.34 8.96 7.30
C PHE A 26 33.61 10.27 8.06
N PHE A 27 32.82 11.31 7.76
CA PHE A 27 32.98 12.61 8.41
C PHE A 27 32.78 12.53 9.92
N GLU A 28 31.74 11.84 10.38
CA GLU A 28 31.47 11.64 11.81
C GLU A 28 32.61 10.91 12.50
N LYS A 29 33.12 9.82 11.90
CA LYS A 29 34.18 8.99 12.46
C LYS A 29 35.49 9.75 12.67
N TYR A 30 35.84 10.61 11.73
CA TYR A 30 37.11 11.35 11.73
C TYR A 30 36.95 12.86 11.99
N SER A 31 35.80 13.29 12.49
CA SER A 31 35.44 14.70 12.65
C SER A 31 36.50 15.50 13.46
N GLY A 32 37.06 14.91 14.51
CA GLY A 32 38.08 15.57 15.32
C GLY A 32 39.31 15.96 14.53
N ASP A 33 39.86 15.04 13.74
CA ASP A 33 41.05 15.28 12.89
C ASP A 33 40.72 16.20 11.71
N LEU A 34 39.56 15.99 11.08
CA LEU A 34 39.05 16.82 9.97
C LEU A 34 38.92 18.28 10.38
N TYR A 35 38.44 18.55 11.58
CA TYR A 35 38.36 19.93 12.11
C TYR A 35 39.75 20.54 12.29
N THR A 36 40.76 19.79 12.73
CA THR A 36 42.15 20.29 12.82
C THR A 36 42.73 20.60 11.44
N PHE A 37 42.26 19.92 10.40
CA PHE A 37 42.64 20.16 9.01
C PHE A 37 41.85 21.31 8.36
N GLY A 38 40.90 21.93 9.08
CA GLY A 38 40.09 23.02 8.56
C GLY A 38 38.91 22.53 7.69
N ILE A 39 38.50 21.27 7.82
CA ILE A 39 37.34 20.66 7.12
C ILE A 39 36.20 20.52 8.12
N PHE A 40 35.24 21.48 8.08
CA PHE A 40 34.21 21.65 9.11
C PHE A 40 32.83 21.10 8.70
N SER A 41 32.67 20.63 7.47
CA SER A 41 31.40 20.09 6.99
C SER A 41 31.61 19.00 5.93
N VAL A 42 30.56 18.20 5.73
CA VAL A 42 30.51 17.17 4.68
C VAL A 42 30.74 17.78 3.29
N ASP A 43 30.17 18.96 3.01
CA ASP A 43 30.37 19.63 1.73
C ASP A 43 31.82 20.08 1.53
N MET A 44 32.47 20.56 2.59
CA MET A 44 33.91 20.89 2.54
C MET A 44 34.75 19.63 2.31
N LEU A 45 34.42 18.53 2.96
CA LEU A 45 35.08 17.24 2.77
C LEU A 45 34.94 16.75 1.33
N ARG A 46 33.73 16.83 0.77
CA ARG A 46 33.46 16.48 -0.64
C ARG A 46 34.32 17.31 -1.59
N ALA A 47 34.28 18.62 -1.44
CA ALA A 47 35.09 19.54 -2.26
C ALA A 47 36.58 19.27 -2.11
N PHE A 48 37.04 18.92 -0.90
CA PHE A 48 38.43 18.52 -0.65
C PHE A 48 38.79 17.26 -1.40
N ILE A 49 37.95 16.20 -1.33
CA ILE A 49 38.19 14.91 -2.02
C ILE A 49 38.23 15.13 -3.54
N GLU A 50 37.21 15.81 -4.09
CA GLU A 50 37.12 16.03 -5.55
C GLU A 50 38.27 16.88 -6.11
N LYS A 51 38.83 17.74 -5.30
CA LYS A 51 39.94 18.59 -5.71
C LYS A 51 41.31 17.92 -5.65
N ASN A 52 41.54 17.05 -4.66
CA ASN A 52 42.87 16.55 -4.34
C ASN A 52 43.14 15.11 -4.79
N TYR A 53 42.08 14.34 -5.12
CA TYR A 53 42.25 12.96 -5.60
C TYR A 53 41.69 12.81 -7.01
N VAL A 54 42.44 12.10 -7.86
CA VAL A 54 42.04 11.82 -9.25
C VAL A 54 41.37 10.43 -9.36
N ASP A 55 41.71 9.54 -8.43
CA ASP A 55 41.27 8.14 -8.39
C ASP A 55 40.09 7.88 -7.43
N ILE A 56 39.64 8.90 -6.72
CA ILE A 56 38.50 8.85 -5.78
C ILE A 56 37.35 9.72 -6.31
N PHE A 57 36.19 9.18 -6.34
CA PHE A 57 35.00 9.84 -6.91
C PHE A 57 33.91 10.05 -5.85
N CYS A 58 33.32 11.23 -5.83
CA CYS A 58 32.10 11.50 -5.06
C CYS A 58 30.88 11.42 -5.98
N LYS A 59 29.91 10.58 -5.63
CA LYS A 59 28.65 10.50 -6.35
C LYS A 59 27.49 10.42 -5.35
N ARG A 60 26.57 11.39 -5.43
CA ARG A 60 25.53 11.57 -4.40
C ARG A 60 26.17 11.70 -3.02
N ASP A 61 25.81 10.83 -2.09
CA ASP A 61 26.28 10.86 -0.70
C ASP A 61 27.41 9.86 -0.42
N TYR A 62 28.05 9.34 -1.46
CA TYR A 62 29.09 8.31 -1.36
C TYR A 62 30.42 8.75 -1.94
N VAL A 63 31.48 8.32 -1.28
CA VAL A 63 32.87 8.34 -1.75
C VAL A 63 33.22 6.95 -2.28
N TYR A 64 33.69 6.88 -3.51
CA TYR A 64 34.08 5.64 -4.19
C TYR A 64 35.61 5.58 -4.32
N LEU A 65 36.21 4.62 -3.62
CA LEU A 65 37.64 4.28 -3.76
C LEU A 65 37.84 3.34 -4.95
N GLN A 66 36.79 2.62 -5.36
CA GLN A 66 36.75 1.78 -6.55
C GLN A 66 35.48 2.16 -7.34
N PRO A 67 35.63 2.76 -8.54
CA PRO A 67 34.49 3.32 -9.28
C PRO A 67 33.47 2.27 -9.74
N ASP A 68 33.90 1.02 -9.89
CA ASP A 68 33.08 -0.10 -10.39
C ASP A 68 32.34 -0.85 -9.29
N VAL A 69 32.51 -0.48 -8.01
CA VAL A 69 31.86 -1.15 -6.86
C VAL A 69 30.82 -0.25 -6.25
N SER A 70 29.56 -0.58 -6.48
CA SER A 70 28.40 0.12 -5.91
C SER A 70 28.02 -0.41 -4.51
N PRO A 71 27.21 0.34 -3.72
CA PRO A 71 26.59 -0.18 -2.49
C PRO A 71 25.84 -1.50 -2.70
N SER A 72 25.17 -1.68 -3.85
CA SER A 72 24.46 -2.92 -4.20
C SER A 72 25.42 -4.10 -4.36
N ASP A 73 26.60 -3.88 -4.95
CA ASP A 73 27.60 -4.93 -5.12
C ASP A 73 28.16 -5.38 -3.77
N LEU A 74 28.38 -4.44 -2.84
CA LEU A 74 28.84 -4.77 -1.48
C LEU A 74 27.79 -5.61 -0.73
N ILE A 75 26.53 -5.23 -0.83
CA ILE A 75 25.43 -5.99 -0.19
C ILE A 75 25.35 -7.39 -0.81
N ARG A 76 25.42 -7.51 -2.15
CA ARG A 76 25.42 -8.81 -2.83
C ARG A 76 26.58 -9.69 -2.40
N GLN A 77 27.79 -9.14 -2.26
CA GLN A 77 28.95 -9.89 -1.78
C GLN A 77 28.74 -10.51 -0.41
N VAL A 78 28.07 -9.80 0.51
CA VAL A 78 27.74 -10.33 1.84
C VAL A 78 26.80 -11.54 1.73
N PHE A 79 25.86 -11.55 0.80
CA PHE A 79 24.97 -12.71 0.56
C PHE A 79 25.71 -13.92 -0.09
N ASN A 80 26.92 -13.74 -0.62
CA ASN A 80 27.78 -14.86 -1.03
C ASN A 80 28.46 -15.54 0.16
N GLU A 81 28.64 -14.83 1.29
CA GLU A 81 29.23 -15.40 2.51
C GLU A 81 28.22 -16.31 3.24
N ARG A 82 26.94 -15.94 3.24
CA ARG A 82 25.84 -16.67 3.89
C ARG A 82 24.51 -16.43 3.18
N LYS A 83 23.71 -17.47 3.05
CA LYS A 83 22.45 -17.43 2.27
C LYS A 83 21.40 -16.45 2.79
N THR A 84 21.39 -16.20 4.10
CA THR A 84 20.37 -15.39 4.75
C THR A 84 20.98 -14.41 5.72
N TRP A 85 20.45 -13.17 5.75
CA TRP A 85 20.91 -12.12 6.63
C TRP A 85 19.72 -11.37 7.23
N SER A 86 19.82 -11.06 8.54
CA SER A 86 18.92 -10.07 9.12
C SER A 86 19.37 -8.65 8.75
N PHE A 87 18.43 -7.73 8.87
CA PHE A 87 18.70 -6.32 8.61
C PHE A 87 19.78 -5.75 9.55
N ASP A 88 19.69 -6.11 10.83
CA ASP A 88 20.66 -5.64 11.85
C ASP A 88 22.06 -6.20 11.60
N GLU A 89 22.19 -7.50 11.27
CA GLU A 89 23.46 -8.11 10.90
C GLU A 89 24.10 -7.45 9.67
N LEU A 90 23.26 -7.04 8.67
CA LEU A 90 23.76 -6.32 7.50
C LEU A 90 24.32 -4.94 7.86
N PHE A 91 23.68 -4.23 8.81
CA PHE A 91 24.22 -2.95 9.29
C PHE A 91 25.56 -3.11 9.99
N GLU A 92 25.68 -4.12 10.84
CA GLU A 92 26.93 -4.41 11.53
C GLU A 92 28.03 -4.82 10.54
N ARG A 93 27.65 -5.57 9.50
CA ARG A 93 28.62 -6.06 8.48
C ARG A 93 29.05 -4.97 7.51
N LEU A 94 28.20 -3.98 7.23
CA LEU A 94 28.40 -2.91 6.26
C LEU A 94 28.29 -1.51 6.91
N PRO A 95 29.12 -1.20 7.92
CA PRO A 95 29.05 0.05 8.66
C PRO A 95 29.39 1.28 7.82
N SER A 96 30.01 1.09 6.65
CA SER A 96 30.33 2.15 5.67
C SER A 96 29.14 2.59 4.83
N LEU A 97 28.01 1.89 4.89
CA LEU A 97 26.82 2.20 4.10
C LEU A 97 25.74 2.86 4.99
N LYS A 98 24.94 3.73 4.34
CA LYS A 98 23.74 4.30 4.95
C LYS A 98 22.66 3.22 5.10
N GLN A 99 22.01 3.17 6.25
CA GLN A 99 20.93 2.21 6.54
C GLN A 99 19.81 2.24 5.49
N ASP A 100 19.38 3.45 5.08
CA ASP A 100 18.32 3.60 4.09
C ASP A 100 18.74 3.06 2.70
N THR A 101 20.03 3.11 2.37
CA THR A 101 20.56 2.50 1.14
C THR A 101 20.45 0.99 1.20
N ILE A 102 20.80 0.37 2.33
CA ILE A 102 20.66 -1.07 2.52
C ILE A 102 19.17 -1.46 2.40
N ARG A 103 18.26 -0.72 3.05
CA ARG A 103 16.81 -0.95 2.93
C ARG A 103 16.31 -0.83 1.49
N ALA A 104 16.76 0.19 0.77
CA ALA A 104 16.38 0.40 -0.62
C ALA A 104 16.83 -0.74 -1.54
N VAL A 105 18.05 -1.24 -1.34
CA VAL A 105 18.59 -2.39 -2.11
C VAL A 105 17.82 -3.67 -1.79
N LEU A 106 17.53 -3.95 -0.51
CA LEU A 106 16.76 -5.13 -0.09
C LEU A 106 15.29 -5.12 -0.58
N ASN A 107 14.77 -3.96 -0.92
CA ASN A 107 13.45 -3.84 -1.57
C ASN A 107 13.51 -4.04 -3.10
N GLY A 108 14.70 -4.27 -3.64
CA GLY A 108 14.90 -4.58 -5.05
C GLY A 108 14.43 -5.98 -5.43
N SER A 109 14.31 -6.22 -6.73
CA SER A 109 13.77 -7.45 -7.31
C SER A 109 14.62 -8.70 -7.12
N GLU A 110 15.86 -8.56 -6.66
CA GLU A 110 16.82 -9.66 -6.46
C GLU A 110 16.84 -10.18 -5.00
N TYR A 111 16.17 -9.48 -4.08
CA TYR A 111 16.15 -9.81 -2.66
C TYR A 111 14.73 -10.20 -2.21
N PHE A 112 14.65 -11.25 -1.41
CA PHE A 112 13.37 -11.79 -0.94
C PHE A 112 13.37 -11.92 0.57
N ARG A 113 12.28 -11.46 1.17
CA ARG A 113 12.05 -11.58 2.59
C ARG A 113 11.61 -13.00 2.92
N ILE A 114 12.37 -13.69 3.76
CA ILE A 114 12.06 -15.06 4.21
C ILE A 114 11.20 -14.99 5.47
N GLU A 115 11.61 -14.18 6.44
CA GLU A 115 10.93 -13.90 7.69
C GLU A 115 10.95 -12.41 7.98
N THR A 116 10.32 -11.99 9.08
CA THR A 116 10.35 -10.58 9.49
C THR A 116 11.79 -10.12 9.70
N GLY A 117 12.26 -9.21 8.83
CA GLY A 117 13.60 -8.65 8.90
C GLY A 117 14.73 -9.54 8.39
N ILE A 118 14.44 -10.74 7.86
CA ILE A 118 15.43 -11.68 7.30
C ILE A 118 15.25 -11.78 5.79
N TYR A 119 16.36 -11.69 5.06
CA TYR A 119 16.38 -11.64 3.60
C TYR A 119 17.33 -12.70 3.02
N THR A 120 17.05 -13.09 1.77
CA THR A 120 17.95 -13.88 0.90
C THR A 120 18.08 -13.20 -0.46
N HIS A 121 19.17 -13.51 -1.19
CA HIS A 121 19.38 -13.08 -2.57
C HIS A 121 18.96 -14.17 -3.54
N ILE A 122 18.51 -13.80 -4.75
CA ILE A 122 18.05 -14.74 -5.78
C ILE A 122 19.08 -15.83 -6.12
N ASP A 123 20.37 -15.49 -6.12
CA ASP A 123 21.46 -16.44 -6.40
C ASP A 123 21.58 -17.55 -5.33
N ASN A 124 21.00 -17.35 -4.16
CA ASN A 124 20.98 -18.33 -3.06
C ASN A 124 19.79 -19.30 -3.13
N LEU A 125 18.88 -19.08 -4.08
CA LEU A 125 17.73 -19.93 -4.32
C LEU A 125 18.04 -20.98 -5.41
N ASP A 126 17.62 -22.22 -5.17
CA ASP A 126 17.71 -23.27 -6.18
C ASP A 126 16.51 -23.17 -7.12
N LEU A 127 16.72 -22.53 -8.27
CA LEU A 127 15.71 -22.26 -9.30
C LEU A 127 16.15 -22.86 -10.64
N PRO A 128 15.95 -24.19 -10.89
CA PRO A 128 16.37 -24.85 -12.11
C PRO A 128 15.66 -24.28 -13.34
N ASP A 129 16.42 -24.04 -14.41
CA ASP A 129 15.90 -23.48 -15.65
C ASP A 129 14.87 -24.39 -16.32
N SER A 130 15.04 -25.71 -16.21
CA SER A 130 14.09 -26.70 -16.74
C SER A 130 12.69 -26.58 -16.10
N GLU A 131 12.63 -26.30 -14.81
CA GLU A 131 11.35 -26.08 -14.11
C GLU A 131 10.78 -24.69 -14.46
N GLY A 132 11.63 -23.68 -14.60
CA GLY A 132 11.21 -22.35 -15.06
C GLY A 132 10.57 -22.35 -16.44
N GLU A 133 11.13 -23.12 -17.40
CA GLU A 133 10.56 -23.24 -18.74
C GLU A 133 9.21 -23.98 -18.75
N LYS A 134 8.94 -24.89 -17.81
CA LYS A 134 7.61 -25.49 -17.64
C LYS A 134 6.57 -24.42 -17.25
N ILE A 135 6.94 -23.53 -16.31
CA ILE A 135 6.06 -22.40 -15.92
C ILE A 135 5.80 -21.47 -17.10
N VAL A 136 6.84 -21.09 -17.85
CA VAL A 136 6.71 -20.26 -19.04
C VAL A 136 5.77 -20.92 -20.07
N SER A 137 5.91 -22.21 -20.30
CA SER A 137 5.07 -22.97 -21.24
C SER A 137 3.61 -23.01 -20.79
N PHE A 138 3.37 -23.25 -19.51
CA PHE A 138 2.03 -23.22 -18.90
C PHE A 138 1.35 -21.85 -19.11
N ILE A 139 2.05 -20.75 -18.78
CA ILE A 139 1.50 -19.39 -18.96
C ILE A 139 1.21 -19.10 -20.43
N ARG A 140 2.12 -19.48 -21.33
CA ARG A 140 1.93 -19.30 -22.77
C ARG A 140 0.67 -20.02 -23.27
N GLU A 141 0.46 -21.25 -22.86
CA GLU A 141 -0.72 -22.03 -23.23
C GLU A 141 -2.00 -21.40 -22.67
N ARG A 142 -2.01 -21.03 -21.40
CA ARG A 142 -3.17 -20.39 -20.75
C ARG A 142 -3.55 -19.07 -21.44
N LEU A 143 -2.57 -18.23 -21.77
CA LEU A 143 -2.81 -16.97 -22.45
C LEU A 143 -3.26 -17.09 -23.91
N GLN A 144 -3.31 -18.30 -24.51
CA GLN A 144 -3.97 -18.53 -25.78
C GLN A 144 -5.50 -18.48 -25.68
N SER A 145 -6.05 -18.87 -24.55
CA SER A 145 -7.50 -18.96 -24.30
C SER A 145 -8.03 -17.92 -23.30
N LYS A 146 -7.14 -17.27 -22.53
CA LYS A 146 -7.48 -16.28 -21.50
C LYS A 146 -6.60 -15.05 -21.66
N ASP A 147 -7.07 -13.90 -21.16
CA ASP A 147 -6.31 -12.65 -21.18
C ASP A 147 -5.36 -12.52 -19.99
N TYR A 148 -5.47 -13.40 -18.99
CA TYR A 148 -4.63 -13.39 -17.81
C TYR A 148 -4.43 -14.80 -17.22
N VAL A 149 -3.40 -14.91 -16.37
CA VAL A 149 -3.14 -16.07 -15.51
C VAL A 149 -3.00 -15.55 -14.07
N ILE A 150 -3.56 -16.26 -13.11
CA ILE A 150 -3.37 -15.93 -11.69
C ILE A 150 -2.09 -16.58 -11.21
N ALA A 151 -1.24 -15.83 -10.50
CA ALA A 151 0.05 -16.34 -10.02
C ALA A 151 -0.10 -17.58 -9.11
N ASN A 152 -1.25 -17.74 -8.44
CA ASN A 152 -1.55 -18.92 -7.62
C ASN A 152 -1.92 -20.18 -8.46
N GLU A 153 -2.15 -20.06 -9.77
CA GLU A 153 -2.34 -21.21 -10.67
C GLU A 153 -1.00 -21.88 -11.05
N LEU A 154 0.13 -21.24 -10.74
CA LEU A 154 1.46 -21.77 -11.06
C LEU A 154 1.80 -22.93 -10.13
N ASP A 155 2.20 -24.06 -10.68
CA ASP A 155 2.75 -25.18 -9.90
C ASP A 155 4.21 -24.87 -9.52
N LEU A 156 4.40 -24.41 -8.30
CA LEU A 156 5.70 -24.09 -7.73
C LEU A 156 6.22 -25.16 -6.77
N SER A 157 5.56 -26.31 -6.66
CA SER A 157 5.85 -27.36 -5.68
C SER A 157 7.30 -27.85 -5.74
N ARG A 158 7.86 -27.94 -6.95
CA ARG A 158 9.28 -28.35 -7.11
C ARG A 158 10.24 -27.31 -6.54
N PHE A 159 9.96 -26.04 -6.73
CA PHE A 159 10.78 -24.95 -6.18
C PHE A 159 10.68 -24.88 -4.65
N GLU A 160 9.50 -25.17 -4.09
CA GLU A 160 9.31 -25.24 -2.62
C GLU A 160 10.15 -26.35 -2.00
N VAL A 161 10.15 -27.54 -2.61
CA VAL A 161 10.97 -28.69 -2.16
C VAL A 161 12.47 -28.34 -2.20
N LEU A 162 12.92 -27.60 -3.21
CA LEU A 162 14.32 -27.22 -3.36
C LEU A 162 14.74 -26.07 -2.41
N ASN A 163 13.77 -25.28 -1.95
CA ASN A 163 14.00 -24.11 -1.09
C ASN A 163 13.13 -24.16 0.19
N PRO A 164 13.29 -25.17 1.05
CA PRO A 164 12.37 -25.43 2.16
C PRO A 164 12.37 -24.34 3.24
N HIS A 165 13.34 -23.43 3.21
CA HIS A 165 13.43 -22.31 4.17
C HIS A 165 12.77 -21.04 3.66
N CYS A 166 12.22 -21.06 2.44
CA CYS A 166 11.63 -19.88 1.83
C CYS A 166 10.09 -19.99 1.86
N PRO A 167 9.38 -18.94 2.26
CA PRO A 167 7.93 -18.91 2.16
C PRO A 167 7.50 -18.91 0.68
N PHE A 168 6.32 -19.48 0.42
CA PHE A 168 5.75 -19.56 -0.94
C PHE A 168 5.76 -18.22 -1.69
N SER A 169 5.47 -17.11 -1.00
CA SER A 169 5.49 -15.78 -1.61
C SER A 169 6.87 -15.37 -2.14
N ALA A 170 7.95 -15.69 -1.41
CA ALA A 170 9.32 -15.40 -1.84
C ALA A 170 9.70 -16.26 -3.06
N ILE A 171 9.36 -17.54 -3.05
CA ILE A 171 9.59 -18.47 -4.17
C ILE A 171 8.85 -17.98 -5.42
N ARG A 172 7.57 -17.66 -5.29
CA ARG A 172 6.76 -17.14 -6.40
C ARG A 172 7.36 -15.87 -7.02
N ASP A 173 7.76 -14.93 -6.19
CA ASP A 173 8.33 -13.67 -6.67
C ASP A 173 9.73 -13.88 -7.28
N ALA A 174 10.53 -14.81 -6.76
CA ALA A 174 11.82 -15.18 -7.33
C ALA A 174 11.66 -15.87 -8.70
N VAL A 175 10.74 -16.80 -8.83
CA VAL A 175 10.41 -17.47 -10.11
C VAL A 175 9.93 -16.44 -11.12
N TYR A 176 9.05 -15.53 -10.72
CA TYR A 176 8.62 -14.45 -11.60
C TYR A 176 9.82 -13.61 -12.08
N ASN A 177 10.64 -13.13 -11.16
CA ASN A 177 11.76 -12.26 -11.49
C ASN A 177 12.80 -12.94 -12.39
N LYS A 178 13.09 -14.22 -12.15
CA LYS A 178 14.07 -14.97 -12.95
C LYS A 178 13.56 -15.34 -14.33
N PHE A 179 12.32 -15.85 -14.43
CA PHE A 179 11.84 -16.50 -15.66
C PHE A 179 10.78 -15.69 -16.42
N LEU A 180 10.02 -14.83 -15.75
CA LEU A 180 8.81 -14.24 -16.31
C LEU A 180 8.90 -12.72 -16.52
N ALA A 181 9.69 -11.98 -15.75
CA ALA A 181 9.70 -10.52 -15.73
C ALA A 181 10.01 -9.87 -17.10
N ASN A 182 10.79 -10.52 -17.95
CA ASN A 182 11.12 -10.05 -19.30
C ASN A 182 10.14 -10.55 -20.38
N ARG A 183 9.18 -11.41 -20.02
CA ARG A 183 8.26 -12.07 -20.97
C ARG A 183 6.80 -11.70 -20.71
N TYR A 184 6.46 -11.29 -19.49
CA TYR A 184 5.10 -11.02 -19.05
C TYR A 184 5.05 -9.83 -18.08
N ASN A 185 3.91 -9.15 -18.04
CA ASN A 185 3.61 -8.15 -17.02
C ASN A 185 2.96 -8.83 -15.81
N LYS A 186 3.26 -8.32 -14.59
CA LYS A 186 2.61 -8.75 -13.33
C LYS A 186 2.03 -7.53 -12.63
N SER A 187 0.76 -7.61 -12.27
CA SER A 187 0.06 -6.63 -11.43
C SER A 187 -0.60 -7.35 -10.26
N GLY A 188 0.02 -7.30 -9.08
CA GLY A 188 -0.38 -8.12 -7.94
C GLY A 188 -0.26 -9.61 -8.25
N GLN A 189 -1.38 -10.33 -8.25
CA GLN A 189 -1.45 -11.76 -8.58
C GLN A 189 -1.76 -12.03 -10.06
N VAL A 190 -1.98 -11.01 -10.86
CA VAL A 190 -2.38 -11.14 -12.27
C VAL A 190 -1.16 -11.05 -13.17
N ILE A 191 -0.97 -12.05 -14.03
CA ILE A 191 0.07 -12.13 -15.07
C ILE A 191 -0.61 -11.98 -16.43
N THR A 192 -0.11 -11.04 -17.25
CA THR A 192 -0.63 -10.74 -18.58
C THR A 192 0.50 -10.70 -19.62
N ARG A 193 0.16 -10.60 -20.90
CA ARG A 193 1.14 -10.35 -21.97
C ARG A 193 1.83 -9.00 -21.76
N ILE A 194 3.06 -8.86 -22.25
CA ILE A 194 3.76 -7.56 -22.24
C ILE A 194 2.91 -6.51 -22.97
N GLY A 195 2.77 -5.33 -22.36
CA GLY A 195 1.98 -4.23 -22.87
C GLY A 195 0.52 -4.22 -22.41
N GLU A 196 0.02 -5.34 -21.93
CA GLU A 196 -1.32 -5.44 -21.32
C GLU A 196 -1.22 -5.14 -19.81
N LYS A 197 -2.15 -4.32 -19.29
CA LYS A 197 -2.27 -4.03 -17.85
C LYS A 197 -3.68 -4.38 -17.42
N LEU A 198 -3.81 -5.44 -16.65
CA LEU A 198 -5.06 -5.86 -16.06
C LEU A 198 -4.85 -5.96 -14.54
N ARG A 199 -5.67 -5.25 -13.78
CA ARG A 199 -5.64 -5.28 -12.31
C ARG A 199 -6.69 -6.27 -11.81
N VAL A 200 -6.53 -6.74 -10.58
CA VAL A 200 -7.55 -7.57 -9.91
C VAL A 200 -8.91 -6.85 -9.89
N LEU A 201 -8.93 -5.55 -9.65
CA LEU A 201 -10.15 -4.74 -9.71
C LEU A 201 -10.88 -4.86 -11.06
N ASP A 202 -10.13 -4.78 -12.17
CA ASP A 202 -10.71 -4.82 -13.53
C ASP A 202 -11.35 -6.20 -13.81
N ILE A 203 -10.72 -7.28 -13.33
CA ILE A 203 -11.23 -8.65 -13.44
C ILE A 203 -12.49 -8.84 -12.60
N LEU A 204 -12.50 -8.35 -11.36
CA LEU A 204 -13.64 -8.41 -10.47
C LEU A 204 -14.83 -7.59 -11.02
N GLU A 205 -14.57 -6.41 -11.58
CA GLU A 205 -15.61 -5.62 -12.25
C GLU A 205 -16.18 -6.34 -13.47
N GLN A 206 -15.33 -6.99 -14.26
CA GLN A 206 -15.80 -7.76 -15.42
C GLN A 206 -16.67 -8.94 -14.98
N TYR A 207 -16.23 -9.68 -13.96
CA TYR A 207 -17.03 -10.75 -13.37
C TYR A 207 -18.42 -10.27 -12.94
N CYS A 208 -18.48 -9.13 -12.28
CA CYS A 208 -19.73 -8.52 -11.86
C CYS A 208 -20.60 -8.05 -13.05
N ARG A 209 -19.99 -7.53 -14.14
CA ARG A 209 -20.73 -7.08 -15.33
C ARG A 209 -21.33 -8.23 -16.14
N GLU A 210 -20.73 -9.40 -16.10
CA GLU A 210 -21.21 -10.58 -16.83
C GLU A 210 -22.35 -11.31 -16.10
N ALA A 211 -22.60 -10.96 -14.84
CA ALA A 211 -23.62 -11.57 -14.00
C ALA A 211 -24.85 -10.65 -13.82
N GLU A 212 -26.06 -11.16 -13.92
CA GLU A 212 -27.28 -10.44 -13.58
C GLU A 212 -27.41 -10.18 -12.07
N THR A 213 -26.92 -11.13 -11.27
CA THR A 213 -26.88 -11.08 -9.81
C THR A 213 -25.61 -11.75 -9.30
N VAL A 214 -25.05 -11.24 -8.22
CA VAL A 214 -23.89 -11.81 -7.53
C VAL A 214 -24.15 -11.77 -6.02
N SER A 215 -24.03 -12.92 -5.37
CA SER A 215 -24.08 -12.97 -3.91
C SER A 215 -22.72 -12.55 -3.32
N PHE A 216 -22.74 -12.12 -2.07
CA PHE A 216 -21.51 -11.76 -1.36
C PHE A 216 -20.59 -12.98 -1.18
N GLU A 217 -21.16 -14.18 -1.03
CA GLU A 217 -20.42 -15.44 -0.94
C GLU A 217 -19.73 -15.81 -2.27
N GLU A 218 -20.43 -15.68 -3.40
CA GLU A 218 -19.84 -15.90 -4.72
C GLU A 218 -18.68 -14.92 -4.99
N LEU A 219 -18.87 -13.67 -4.62
CA LEU A 219 -17.87 -12.63 -4.78
C LEU A 219 -16.60 -12.92 -3.95
N ASN A 220 -16.77 -13.31 -2.69
CA ASN A 220 -15.67 -13.73 -1.81
C ASN A 220 -14.98 -15.00 -2.32
N SER A 221 -15.73 -15.97 -2.82
CA SER A 221 -15.18 -17.21 -3.37
C SER A 221 -14.35 -16.94 -4.63
N PHE A 222 -14.81 -16.04 -5.49
CA PHE A 222 -14.06 -15.62 -6.66
C PHE A 222 -12.79 -14.83 -6.26
N GLU A 223 -12.89 -13.92 -5.29
CA GLU A 223 -11.76 -13.20 -4.73
C GLU A 223 -10.69 -14.12 -4.16
N ALA A 224 -11.09 -15.18 -3.46
CA ALA A 224 -10.17 -16.16 -2.86
C ALA A 224 -9.28 -16.85 -3.90
N THR A 225 -9.67 -16.86 -5.18
CA THR A 225 -8.80 -17.36 -6.26
C THR A 225 -7.58 -16.47 -6.49
N PHE A 226 -7.66 -15.19 -6.18
CA PHE A 226 -6.57 -14.20 -6.31
C PHE A 226 -5.79 -14.04 -5.00
N ASP A 227 -6.48 -14.05 -3.87
CA ASP A 227 -5.90 -13.86 -2.54
C ASP A 227 -6.58 -14.76 -1.50
N PRO A 228 -6.06 -15.99 -1.32
CA PRO A 228 -6.59 -16.91 -0.31
C PRO A 228 -6.51 -16.37 1.13
N GLU A 229 -5.65 -15.36 1.38
CA GLU A 229 -5.50 -14.75 2.70
C GLU A 229 -6.49 -13.60 2.95
N GLY A 230 -7.36 -13.28 1.97
CA GLY A 230 -8.42 -12.27 2.12
C GLY A 230 -7.96 -10.82 2.22
N ARG A 231 -6.76 -10.49 1.74
CA ARG A 231 -6.20 -9.13 1.79
C ARG A 231 -6.88 -8.16 0.82
N THR A 232 -7.56 -8.69 -0.20
CA THR A 232 -8.21 -7.91 -1.27
C THR A 232 -9.71 -7.74 -1.09
N HIS A 233 -10.26 -8.12 0.06
CA HIS A 233 -11.70 -8.09 0.36
C HIS A 233 -12.36 -6.72 0.09
N SER A 234 -11.68 -5.62 0.39
CA SER A 234 -12.15 -4.27 0.06
C SER A 234 -12.19 -4.02 -1.45
N THR A 235 -11.27 -4.59 -2.22
CA THR A 235 -11.23 -4.48 -3.69
C THR A 235 -12.44 -5.14 -4.33
N CYS A 236 -12.84 -6.29 -3.77
CA CYS A 236 -14.03 -7.02 -4.18
C CYS A 236 -15.30 -6.19 -4.02
N LEU A 237 -15.50 -5.59 -2.84
CA LEU A 237 -16.62 -4.70 -2.59
C LEU A 237 -16.61 -3.44 -3.48
N ILE A 238 -15.43 -2.85 -3.70
CA ILE A 238 -15.27 -1.70 -4.59
C ILE A 238 -15.71 -2.08 -6.01
N ALA A 239 -15.24 -3.21 -6.53
CA ALA A 239 -15.61 -3.70 -7.86
C ALA A 239 -17.12 -3.86 -8.00
N ALA A 240 -17.77 -4.54 -7.04
CA ALA A 240 -19.21 -4.72 -7.06
C ALA A 240 -19.98 -3.39 -6.99
N HIS A 241 -19.58 -2.49 -6.09
CA HIS A 241 -20.21 -1.17 -5.99
C HIS A 241 -20.01 -0.32 -7.25
N ASN A 242 -18.92 -0.49 -7.99
CA ASN A 242 -18.66 0.27 -9.22
C ASN A 242 -19.65 -0.10 -10.34
N VAL A 243 -20.04 -1.37 -10.43
CA VAL A 243 -20.79 -1.87 -11.60
C VAL A 243 -22.16 -2.47 -11.30
N MET A 244 -22.47 -2.72 -10.04
CA MET A 244 -23.75 -3.30 -9.59
C MET A 244 -24.41 -2.44 -8.50
N VAL A 245 -25.63 -2.79 -8.13
CA VAL A 245 -26.40 -2.19 -7.04
C VAL A 245 -26.58 -3.22 -5.94
N ARG A 246 -26.14 -2.90 -4.73
CA ARG A 246 -26.35 -3.75 -3.56
C ARG A 246 -27.77 -3.58 -3.04
N VAL A 247 -28.59 -4.62 -3.12
CA VAL A 247 -30.01 -4.57 -2.74
C VAL A 247 -30.28 -5.18 -1.36
N SER A 248 -29.34 -5.96 -0.84
CA SER A 248 -29.40 -6.53 0.52
C SER A 248 -28.00 -6.78 1.08
N ALA A 249 -27.91 -7.32 2.29
CA ALA A 249 -26.62 -7.70 2.88
C ALA A 249 -25.82 -8.63 1.97
N ASP A 250 -26.48 -9.55 1.27
CA ASP A 250 -25.85 -10.65 0.56
C ASP A 250 -25.97 -10.58 -0.96
N LEU A 251 -26.69 -9.56 -1.51
CA LEU A 251 -27.02 -9.58 -2.93
C LEU A 251 -26.69 -8.26 -3.63
N PHE A 252 -25.94 -8.38 -4.71
CA PHE A 252 -25.74 -7.35 -5.73
C PHE A 252 -26.51 -7.73 -6.99
N VAL A 253 -27.08 -6.74 -7.66
CA VAL A 253 -27.82 -6.91 -8.91
C VAL A 253 -27.35 -5.94 -9.97
N GLU A 254 -27.54 -6.29 -11.24
CA GLU A 254 -27.33 -5.39 -12.36
C GLU A 254 -28.16 -4.12 -12.21
N GLU A 255 -27.64 -2.97 -12.65
CA GLU A 255 -28.32 -1.67 -12.53
C GLU A 255 -29.69 -1.63 -13.24
N SER A 256 -29.87 -2.40 -14.30
CA SER A 256 -31.13 -2.54 -15.02
C SER A 256 -32.27 -3.17 -14.18
N LYS A 257 -31.92 -3.87 -13.09
CA LYS A 257 -32.89 -4.52 -12.19
C LYS A 257 -33.52 -3.54 -11.17
N VAL A 258 -33.01 -2.32 -11.08
CA VAL A 258 -33.52 -1.28 -10.18
C VAL A 258 -34.03 -0.09 -10.97
N SER A 259 -35.02 0.60 -10.43
CA SER A 259 -35.61 1.79 -11.05
C SER A 259 -35.84 2.85 -9.98
N PHE A 260 -34.92 3.83 -9.93
CA PHE A 260 -35.00 4.91 -8.94
C PHE A 260 -35.77 6.13 -9.48
N ASP A 261 -36.76 6.58 -8.75
CA ASP A 261 -37.28 7.95 -8.86
C ASP A 261 -36.33 8.86 -8.10
N VAL A 262 -35.35 9.41 -8.83
CA VAL A 262 -34.23 10.15 -8.25
C VAL A 262 -34.70 11.39 -7.49
N GLU A 263 -35.68 12.13 -8.04
CA GLU A 263 -36.22 13.36 -7.43
C GLU A 263 -36.87 13.06 -6.09
N ARG A 264 -37.82 12.15 -6.07
CA ARG A 264 -38.53 11.77 -4.83
C ARG A 264 -37.64 11.08 -3.81
N THR A 265 -36.65 10.30 -4.28
CA THR A 265 -35.74 9.65 -3.37
C THR A 265 -34.78 10.66 -2.71
N ASP A 266 -34.28 11.64 -3.48
CA ASP A 266 -33.49 12.73 -2.92
C ASP A 266 -34.29 13.61 -1.96
N GLU A 267 -35.57 13.88 -2.25
CA GLU A 267 -36.49 14.57 -1.33
C GLU A 267 -36.69 13.78 -0.02
N ALA A 268 -36.90 12.47 -0.10
CA ALA A 268 -37.00 11.63 1.07
C ALA A 268 -35.74 11.66 1.94
N ILE A 269 -34.56 11.58 1.33
CA ILE A 269 -33.28 11.72 2.05
C ILE A 269 -33.13 13.11 2.68
N ALA A 270 -33.59 14.17 2.02
CA ALA A 270 -33.49 15.53 2.52
C ALA A 270 -34.26 15.75 3.81
N LEU A 271 -35.35 14.98 4.07
CA LEU A 271 -36.08 15.03 5.33
C LEU A 271 -35.25 14.54 6.52
N TYR A 272 -34.33 13.59 6.30
CA TYR A 272 -33.39 13.10 7.31
C TYR A 272 -32.14 13.98 7.39
N CYS A 273 -31.57 14.35 6.24
CA CYS A 273 -30.35 15.15 6.14
C CYS A 273 -30.67 16.65 6.15
N ARG A 274 -31.11 17.18 7.30
CA ARG A 274 -31.41 18.62 7.47
C ARG A 274 -30.14 19.47 7.46
N ASP A 275 -29.07 18.92 8.00
CA ASP A 275 -27.74 19.54 8.00
C ASP A 275 -26.94 19.16 6.74
N ASN A 276 -25.64 19.36 6.79
CA ASN A 276 -24.74 19.09 5.68
C ASN A 276 -24.52 17.58 5.44
N PHE A 277 -24.63 16.76 6.49
CA PHE A 277 -24.47 15.31 6.41
C PHE A 277 -25.19 14.59 7.56
N ILE A 278 -25.44 13.30 7.37
CA ILE A 278 -25.93 12.38 8.40
C ILE A 278 -25.25 11.01 8.24
N PRO A 279 -25.08 10.24 9.32
CA PRO A 279 -24.72 8.83 9.19
C PRO A 279 -25.78 8.07 8.38
N LEU A 280 -25.34 7.13 7.55
CA LEU A 280 -26.26 6.27 6.78
C LEU A 280 -27.27 5.58 7.69
N LYS A 281 -26.82 5.08 8.84
CA LYS A 281 -27.66 4.41 9.87
C LYS A 281 -28.74 5.30 10.50
N SER A 282 -28.69 6.60 10.30
CA SER A 282 -29.73 7.53 10.82
C SER A 282 -31.02 7.46 10.01
N VAL A 283 -31.02 6.88 8.82
CA VAL A 283 -32.24 6.64 8.04
C VAL A 283 -32.88 5.32 8.51
N MET A 284 -33.85 5.41 9.40
CA MET A 284 -34.44 4.24 10.05
C MET A 284 -35.81 3.86 9.48
N ASP A 285 -36.44 4.73 8.70
CA ASP A 285 -37.76 4.51 8.10
C ASP A 285 -37.71 4.82 6.60
N PHE A 286 -38.19 3.89 5.80
CA PHE A 286 -38.22 3.99 4.34
C PHE A 286 -39.62 4.17 3.77
N SER A 287 -40.61 4.47 4.59
CA SER A 287 -42.02 4.60 4.17
C SER A 287 -42.27 5.70 3.14
N LEU A 288 -41.43 6.73 3.12
CA LEU A 288 -41.50 7.84 2.16
C LEU A 288 -40.68 7.61 0.87
N PHE A 289 -39.91 6.54 0.82
CA PHE A 289 -39.08 6.24 -0.35
C PHE A 289 -39.91 5.56 -1.44
N PRO A 290 -39.86 6.04 -2.70
CA PRO A 290 -40.55 5.40 -3.81
C PRO A 290 -40.00 4.00 -4.05
N TYR A 291 -40.87 3.06 -4.45
CA TYR A 291 -40.45 1.69 -4.74
C TYR A 291 -39.44 1.66 -5.88
N ALA A 292 -38.31 0.95 -5.69
CA ALA A 292 -37.18 0.93 -6.61
C ALA A 292 -36.93 -0.45 -7.26
N GLY A 293 -37.89 -1.36 -7.24
CA GLY A 293 -37.76 -2.74 -7.69
C GLY A 293 -37.43 -3.73 -6.56
N TYR A 294 -36.84 -3.23 -5.49
CA TYR A 294 -36.49 -3.96 -4.27
C TYR A 294 -36.94 -3.20 -3.02
N PRO A 295 -37.18 -3.91 -1.90
CA PRO A 295 -37.48 -3.27 -0.61
C PRO A 295 -36.31 -2.40 -0.17
N TRP A 296 -36.60 -1.16 0.24
CA TRP A 296 -35.60 -0.27 0.78
C TRP A 296 -34.98 -0.79 2.08
N ASN A 297 -33.69 -0.63 2.16
CA ASN A 297 -32.85 -0.91 3.32
C ASN A 297 -31.57 -0.08 3.21
N LEU A 298 -30.69 -0.14 4.21
CA LEU A 298 -29.47 0.65 4.22
C LEU A 298 -28.48 0.30 3.09
N PHE A 299 -28.46 -0.94 2.60
CA PHE A 299 -27.59 -1.35 1.49
C PHE A 299 -28.05 -0.77 0.14
N LEU A 300 -29.37 -0.78 -0.09
CA LEU A 300 -29.94 -0.17 -1.29
C LEU A 300 -29.78 1.37 -1.24
N LEU A 301 -29.98 1.97 -0.07
CA LEU A 301 -29.76 3.40 0.14
C LEU A 301 -28.30 3.79 -0.10
N GLU A 302 -27.35 3.02 0.43
CA GLU A 302 -25.92 3.24 0.16
C GLU A 302 -25.63 3.24 -1.33
N SER A 303 -26.08 2.20 -2.05
CA SER A 303 -25.91 2.07 -3.50
C SER A 303 -26.54 3.23 -4.26
N TYR A 304 -27.75 3.65 -3.86
CA TYR A 304 -28.41 4.80 -4.46
C TYR A 304 -27.60 6.08 -4.29
N VAL A 305 -27.17 6.38 -3.07
CA VAL A 305 -26.41 7.62 -2.77
C VAL A 305 -25.05 7.63 -3.45
N ARG A 306 -24.41 6.46 -3.58
CA ARG A 306 -23.12 6.34 -4.28
C ARG A 306 -23.21 6.70 -5.77
N LYS A 307 -24.30 6.31 -6.45
CA LYS A 307 -24.35 6.32 -7.92
C LYS A 307 -25.42 7.22 -8.51
N PHE A 308 -26.60 7.31 -7.92
CA PHE A 308 -27.79 7.85 -8.57
C PHE A 308 -28.25 9.20 -8.01
N SER A 309 -28.04 9.46 -6.72
CA SER A 309 -28.44 10.72 -6.11
C SER A 309 -27.82 11.94 -6.82
N ARG A 310 -28.63 12.95 -7.07
CA ARG A 310 -28.19 14.25 -7.60
C ARG A 310 -27.77 15.22 -6.51
N LEU A 311 -28.40 15.16 -5.34
CA LEU A 311 -28.19 16.10 -4.24
C LEU A 311 -27.18 15.60 -3.20
N PHE A 312 -26.97 14.29 -3.11
CA PHE A 312 -26.15 13.67 -2.08
C PHE A 312 -25.02 12.83 -2.68
N LYS A 313 -23.97 12.66 -1.89
CA LYS A 313 -22.89 11.69 -2.12
C LYS A 313 -22.72 10.85 -0.86
N TYR A 314 -22.27 9.62 -1.03
CA TYR A 314 -21.86 8.77 0.07
C TYR A 314 -20.37 8.93 0.30
N ASP A 315 -19.98 9.01 1.57
CA ASP A 315 -18.57 9.03 1.96
C ASP A 315 -18.32 8.12 3.17
N VAL A 316 -17.14 7.52 3.20
CA VAL A 316 -16.72 6.57 4.22
C VAL A 316 -15.20 6.54 4.34
N ARG A 317 -14.69 6.39 5.54
CA ARG A 317 -13.25 6.33 5.79
C ARG A 317 -12.57 5.13 5.13
N ALA A 318 -13.24 3.99 5.11
CA ALA A 318 -12.78 2.77 4.45
C ALA A 318 -13.99 1.96 3.97
N VAL A 319 -13.93 1.42 2.76
CA VAL A 319 -14.97 0.56 2.22
C VAL A 319 -15.18 -0.65 3.12
N ASN A 320 -16.44 -0.94 3.44
CA ASN A 320 -16.81 -2.01 4.36
C ASN A 320 -18.16 -2.62 3.96
N SER A 321 -18.47 -3.79 4.50
CA SER A 321 -19.71 -4.50 4.23
C SER A 321 -20.87 -4.15 5.18
N ALA A 322 -20.66 -3.24 6.13
CA ALA A 322 -21.52 -3.09 7.31
C ALA A 322 -22.36 -1.79 7.35
N ASN A 323 -22.61 -1.12 6.23
CA ASN A 323 -23.37 0.15 6.15
C ASN A 323 -22.81 1.25 7.07
N ILE A 324 -21.50 1.43 7.06
CA ILE A 324 -20.80 2.44 7.81
C ILE A 324 -20.38 3.55 6.88
N GLY A 325 -20.72 4.76 7.21
CA GLY A 325 -20.44 5.96 6.42
C GLY A 325 -21.52 6.98 6.55
N VAL A 326 -21.41 8.04 5.77
CA VAL A 326 -22.29 9.20 5.83
C VAL A 326 -22.90 9.54 4.47
N ILE A 327 -24.10 10.07 4.52
CA ILE A 327 -24.76 10.74 3.40
C ILE A 327 -24.44 12.23 3.53
N VAL A 328 -23.79 12.81 2.51
CA VAL A 328 -23.31 14.19 2.52
C VAL A 328 -24.00 14.97 1.40
N ARG A 329 -24.45 16.20 1.68
CA ARG A 329 -24.91 17.12 0.62
C ARG A 329 -23.78 17.44 -0.34
N LYS A 330 -23.98 17.34 -1.64
CA LYS A 330 -22.97 17.67 -2.65
C LYS A 330 -22.54 19.15 -2.62
N SER A 331 -23.38 20.02 -2.08
CA SER A 331 -23.07 21.44 -1.86
C SER A 331 -22.12 21.69 -0.68
N PHE A 332 -21.93 20.70 0.19
CA PHE A 332 -21.02 20.83 1.35
C PHE A 332 -19.60 20.46 0.96
N THR A 333 -18.65 21.35 1.28
CA THR A 333 -17.21 21.17 1.02
C THR A 333 -16.47 20.84 2.31
N TYR A 334 -15.57 19.89 2.23
CA TYR A 334 -14.66 19.46 3.28
C TYR A 334 -13.45 18.80 2.58
N ASP A 335 -12.31 18.75 3.23
CA ASP A 335 -11.08 18.25 2.63
C ASP A 335 -10.96 16.74 2.78
N GLU A 336 -11.22 16.22 3.98
CA GLU A 336 -11.05 14.80 4.32
C GLU A 336 -12.24 14.29 5.13
N TYR A 337 -12.45 12.96 5.12
CA TYR A 337 -13.49 12.33 5.96
C TYR A 337 -13.32 12.64 7.46
N ASP A 338 -12.07 12.82 7.91
CA ASP A 338 -11.75 13.18 9.29
C ASP A 338 -12.35 14.55 9.71
N ASP A 339 -12.60 15.46 8.77
CA ASP A 339 -13.31 16.73 9.04
C ASP A 339 -14.77 16.50 9.41
N ILE A 340 -15.44 15.54 8.73
CA ILE A 340 -16.80 15.11 9.08
C ILE A 340 -16.85 14.56 10.51
N LEU A 341 -15.86 13.72 10.89
CA LEU A 341 -15.75 13.20 12.23
C LEU A 341 -15.56 14.31 13.27
N ALA A 342 -14.71 15.29 12.96
CA ALA A 342 -14.48 16.44 13.82
C ALA A 342 -15.76 17.29 14.03
N ILE A 343 -16.51 17.54 12.95
CA ILE A 343 -17.79 18.27 13.02
C ILE A 343 -18.84 17.47 13.82
N ALA A 344 -18.94 16.15 13.58
CA ALA A 344 -19.86 15.30 14.33
C ALA A 344 -19.56 15.32 15.84
N LEU A 345 -18.29 15.25 16.22
CA LEU A 345 -17.84 15.34 17.61
C LEU A 345 -18.05 16.75 18.19
N ALA A 346 -17.85 17.80 17.40
CA ALA A 346 -18.10 19.17 17.85
C ALA A 346 -19.57 19.40 18.18
N LYS A 347 -20.49 18.81 17.42
CA LYS A 347 -21.95 18.85 17.66
C LYS A 347 -22.40 17.95 18.81
N SER A 348 -21.61 16.94 19.16
CA SER A 348 -21.94 16.05 20.29
C SER A 348 -21.72 16.76 21.63
N LEU A 349 -22.42 16.30 22.68
CA LEU A 349 -22.22 16.79 24.06
C LEU A 349 -21.14 16.02 24.82
N LEU A 350 -20.41 15.12 24.12
CA LEU A 350 -19.43 14.24 24.75
C LEU A 350 -18.18 15.01 25.22
N PRO A 351 -17.57 14.62 26.34
CA PRO A 351 -16.27 15.12 26.73
C PRO A 351 -15.19 14.62 25.76
N LEU A 352 -14.55 15.54 25.02
CA LEU A 352 -13.54 15.21 23.99
C LEU A 352 -12.19 14.74 24.56
N ASN A 353 -12.06 14.68 25.86
CA ASN A 353 -10.89 14.09 26.57
C ASN A 353 -11.07 12.60 26.90
N ASP A 354 -12.29 12.08 26.83
CA ASP A 354 -12.58 10.66 26.95
C ASP A 354 -12.53 9.96 25.59
N LYS A 355 -11.36 9.43 25.26
CA LYS A 355 -11.11 8.75 23.98
C LYS A 355 -12.01 7.54 23.75
N LYS A 356 -12.35 6.81 24.82
CA LYS A 356 -13.24 5.67 24.73
C LYS A 356 -14.66 6.11 24.37
N ALA A 357 -15.20 7.09 25.07
CA ALA A 357 -16.53 7.63 24.79
C ALA A 357 -16.61 8.20 23.36
N VAL A 358 -15.56 8.85 22.88
CA VAL A 358 -15.45 9.35 21.50
C VAL A 358 -15.50 8.21 20.49
N GLY A 359 -14.68 7.16 20.69
CA GLY A 359 -14.66 6.00 19.80
C GLY A 359 -16.00 5.26 19.78
N ASP A 360 -16.58 5.03 20.94
CA ASP A 360 -17.89 4.38 21.09
C ASP A 360 -19.00 5.20 20.39
N TYR A 361 -19.04 6.51 20.59
CA TYR A 361 -20.02 7.39 19.92
C TYR A 361 -19.93 7.31 18.38
N LEU A 362 -18.74 7.44 17.82
CA LEU A 362 -18.56 7.41 16.38
C LEU A 362 -18.89 6.03 15.78
N PHE A 363 -18.54 4.96 16.48
CA PHE A 363 -18.84 3.60 16.06
C PHE A 363 -20.34 3.29 16.15
N ASP A 364 -20.97 3.57 17.28
CA ASP A 364 -22.39 3.26 17.52
C ASP A 364 -23.30 4.04 16.58
N ASN A 365 -22.92 5.28 16.22
CA ASN A 365 -23.64 6.09 15.24
C ASN A 365 -23.28 5.76 13.77
N GLY A 366 -22.35 4.84 13.52
CA GLY A 366 -22.01 4.38 12.17
C GLY A 366 -21.11 5.31 11.37
N TYR A 367 -20.40 6.22 12.02
CA TYR A 367 -19.38 7.04 11.35
C TYR A 367 -18.11 6.24 11.03
N ILE A 368 -17.73 5.29 11.88
CA ILE A 368 -16.52 4.48 11.74
C ILE A 368 -16.83 3.00 11.98
N GLY A 369 -16.02 2.12 11.35
CA GLY A 369 -16.15 0.67 11.47
C GLY A 369 -15.39 0.06 12.68
N TRP A 370 -14.53 0.84 13.31
CA TRP A 370 -13.68 0.40 14.41
C TRP A 370 -13.64 1.48 15.47
N ARG A 371 -13.71 1.11 16.75
CA ARG A 371 -13.70 2.07 17.89
C ARG A 371 -12.37 2.79 18.09
N ASN A 372 -11.44 2.69 17.12
CA ASN A 372 -10.12 3.31 17.19
C ASN A 372 -9.93 4.26 16.00
N LEU A 373 -9.57 5.50 16.27
CA LEU A 373 -9.29 6.52 15.27
C LEU A 373 -7.85 6.44 14.72
N GLY A 374 -6.98 5.64 15.33
CA GLY A 374 -5.61 5.46 14.89
C GLY A 374 -4.78 6.74 14.96
N LYS A 375 -3.88 6.90 13.99
CA LYS A 375 -2.94 8.04 13.94
C LYS A 375 -3.61 9.40 13.79
N SER A 376 -4.82 9.47 13.26
CA SER A 376 -5.56 10.73 13.04
C SER A 376 -6.30 11.23 14.29
N GLU A 377 -6.35 10.46 15.38
CA GLU A 377 -7.14 10.78 16.58
C GLU A 377 -6.84 12.17 17.12
N SER A 378 -5.56 12.50 17.30
CA SER A 378 -5.15 13.80 17.84
C SER A 378 -5.58 14.97 16.95
N LYS A 379 -5.50 14.81 15.62
CA LYS A 379 -5.94 15.81 14.63
C LYS A 379 -7.45 16.01 14.71
N ILE A 380 -8.23 14.93 14.71
CA ILE A 380 -9.69 14.96 14.77
C ILE A 380 -10.18 15.65 16.05
N LEU A 381 -9.61 15.27 17.21
CA LEU A 381 -9.99 15.85 18.50
C LEU A 381 -9.62 17.34 18.61
N ALA A 382 -8.45 17.74 18.10
CA ALA A 382 -8.03 19.13 18.07
C ALA A 382 -8.98 20.00 17.21
N ASN A 383 -9.34 19.50 16.02
CA ASN A 383 -10.29 20.18 15.13
C ASN A 383 -11.68 20.26 15.75
N ALA A 384 -12.16 19.19 16.39
CA ALA A 384 -13.46 19.17 17.09
C ALA A 384 -13.50 20.22 18.24
N LYS A 385 -12.43 20.31 19.04
CA LYS A 385 -12.31 21.32 20.09
C LYS A 385 -12.32 22.75 19.54
N LYS A 386 -11.59 23.00 18.45
CA LYS A 386 -11.54 24.29 17.76
C LYS A 386 -12.92 24.70 17.26
N LEU A 387 -13.65 23.80 16.60
CA LEU A 387 -15.00 24.04 16.12
C LEU A 387 -15.97 24.35 17.26
N ARG A 388 -15.88 23.63 18.38
CA ARG A 388 -16.72 23.83 19.56
C ARG A 388 -16.44 25.17 20.25
N GLY A 389 -15.16 25.61 20.29
CA GLY A 389 -14.75 26.90 20.88
C GLY A 389 -15.01 28.11 20.01
N GLY A 390 -15.08 27.94 18.69
CA GLY A 390 -15.28 29.03 17.73
C GLY A 390 -16.72 29.42 17.45
N GLY A 391 -17.72 28.73 18.03
CA GLY A 391 -19.13 29.05 17.87
C GLY A 391 -19.72 28.86 16.46
N ALA A 392 -18.97 28.22 15.55
CA ALA A 392 -19.34 27.95 14.16
C ALA A 392 -19.60 26.43 13.96
N VAL A 393 -20.71 25.95 14.51
CA VAL A 393 -21.15 24.54 14.30
C VAL A 393 -22.60 24.50 13.85
#